data_bbe258387be5d4d873e6ec32c5117af0
#
_entry.id   bbe258387be5d4d873e6ec32c5117af0
#
_cell.length_a   1.000
_cell.length_b   1.000
_cell.length_c   1.000
_cell.angle_alpha   90.00
_cell.angle_beta   90.00
_cell.angle_gamma   90.00
#
_symmetry.space_group_name_H-M   'P 1'
#
loop_
_entity.id
_entity.type
_entity.pdbx_description
1 polymer ?
#
loop_
_entity_poly.entity_id
_entity_poly.type
_entity_poly.pdbx_seq_one_letter_code
_entity_poly.pdbx_strand_id
1 'polypeptide(L)'
;YKTYLLIAAAALILALVFALQLSRSIAGPIRRLMQTMRRVEDGDLHVRSQVSSRTELGQLSDSFDHMIAKTAELMDERLRSEEQKRKSEWKALQAQIQPHFLYNTLDSIIWMSHAGRNAEVVEMTSALALLLRSSIGDGSDTNTLKKEIAHVRSYLTIQKMRYNEKLRYEIDLDPQTEDCLLPKLILQPLVENAIVHGIQPCKGKGVVTIGVNECGNRVRISVRDTGNGIDPAVVARVEADEMPGNKIGLLN
;
A
#
# COMPACT_ATOMS: atom_id res chain seq x y z
N TYR A 1 -24.18 79.46 34.92
CA TYR A 1 -24.83 78.19 34.76
C TYR A 1 -24.96 77.74 33.30
N LYS A 2 -25.39 78.55 32.36
CA LYS A 2 -25.52 78.24 30.93
C LYS A 2 -24.22 77.78 30.27
N THR A 3 -23.10 78.45 30.62
CA THR A 3 -21.78 78.11 30.08
C THR A 3 -21.29 76.72 30.55
N TYR A 4 -21.52 76.38 31.82
CA TYR A 4 -21.16 75.02 32.33
C TYR A 4 -21.98 73.90 31.67
N LEU A 5 -23.26 74.20 31.37
CA LEU A 5 -24.14 73.25 30.71
C LEU A 5 -23.72 72.99 29.25
N LEU A 6 -23.28 74.05 28.56
CA LEU A 6 -22.71 73.96 27.20
C LEU A 6 -21.40 73.15 27.18
N ILE A 7 -20.52 73.39 28.14
CA ILE A 7 -19.27 72.66 28.24
C ILE A 7 -19.53 71.17 28.52
N ALA A 8 -20.45 70.84 29.43
CA ALA A 8 -20.83 69.47 29.74
C ALA A 8 -21.44 68.79 28.53
N ALA A 9 -22.32 69.44 27.78
CA ALA A 9 -22.90 68.89 26.55
C ALA A 9 -21.84 68.63 25.47
N ALA A 10 -20.92 69.56 25.26
CA ALA A 10 -19.78 69.40 24.33
C ALA A 10 -18.88 68.25 24.71
N ALA A 11 -18.57 68.09 25.99
CA ALA A 11 -17.76 66.97 26.48
C ALA A 11 -18.47 65.63 26.30
N LEU A 12 -19.79 65.55 26.51
CA LEU A 12 -20.57 64.35 26.30
C LEU A 12 -20.61 63.93 24.80
N ILE A 13 -20.80 64.92 23.91
CA ILE A 13 -20.76 64.67 22.45
C ILE A 13 -19.39 64.19 22.03
N LEU A 14 -18.31 64.78 22.52
CA LEU A 14 -16.94 64.39 22.21
C LEU A 14 -16.66 62.95 22.70
N ALA A 15 -17.07 62.65 23.91
CA ALA A 15 -16.93 61.27 24.47
C ALA A 15 -17.74 60.24 23.65
N LEU A 16 -18.97 60.59 23.22
CA LEU A 16 -19.77 59.72 22.36
C LEU A 16 -19.13 59.49 21.00
N VAL A 17 -18.64 60.52 20.35
CA VAL A 17 -17.93 60.42 19.06
C VAL A 17 -16.67 59.56 19.23
N PHE A 18 -15.88 59.75 20.28
CA PHE A 18 -14.70 58.96 20.57
C PHE A 18 -15.03 57.46 20.83
N ALA A 19 -16.07 57.19 21.62
CA ALA A 19 -16.57 55.85 21.90
C ALA A 19 -17.03 55.14 20.60
N LEU A 20 -17.74 55.83 19.71
CA LEU A 20 -18.17 55.31 18.42
C LEU A 20 -16.98 55.05 17.49
N GLN A 21 -15.97 55.93 17.48
CA GLN A 21 -14.73 55.70 16.70
C GLN A 21 -13.97 54.46 17.22
N LEU A 22 -13.79 54.37 18.53
CA LEU A 22 -13.10 53.22 19.16
C LEU A 22 -13.84 51.89 18.89
N SER A 23 -15.19 51.91 18.98
CA SER A 23 -16.02 50.76 18.68
C SER A 23 -15.87 50.29 17.22
N ARG A 24 -15.81 51.22 16.26
CA ARG A 24 -15.66 50.90 14.84
C ARG A 24 -14.21 50.52 14.46
N SER A 25 -13.21 51.10 15.08
CA SER A 25 -11.83 50.85 14.70
C SER A 25 -11.18 49.68 15.41
N ILE A 26 -11.68 49.27 16.57
CA ILE A 26 -11.11 48.20 17.37
C ILE A 26 -12.13 47.07 17.65
N ALA A 27 -13.24 47.38 18.30
CA ALA A 27 -14.15 46.35 18.77
C ALA A 27 -14.86 45.61 17.62
N GLY A 28 -15.20 46.30 16.54
CA GLY A 28 -15.84 45.71 15.35
C GLY A 28 -14.94 44.70 14.67
N PRO A 29 -13.71 45.08 14.26
CA PRO A 29 -12.71 44.16 13.68
C PRO A 29 -12.39 42.93 14.53
N ILE A 30 -12.19 43.11 15.83
CA ILE A 30 -11.92 41.99 16.75
C ILE A 30 -13.10 41.00 16.75
N ARG A 31 -14.35 41.49 16.81
CA ARG A 31 -15.53 40.63 16.80
C ARG A 31 -15.62 39.83 15.50
N ARG A 32 -15.32 40.44 14.35
CA ARG A 32 -15.27 39.72 13.06
C ARG A 32 -14.20 38.63 13.05
N LEU A 33 -12.99 38.96 13.50
CA LEU A 33 -11.91 37.99 13.59
C LEU A 33 -12.30 36.80 14.48
N MET A 34 -12.88 37.06 15.67
CA MET A 34 -13.37 36.00 16.55
C MET A 34 -14.47 35.14 15.91
N GLN A 35 -15.37 35.72 15.15
CA GLN A 35 -16.39 34.97 14.43
C GLN A 35 -15.80 34.08 13.34
N THR A 36 -14.80 34.59 12.62
CA THR A 36 -14.08 33.79 11.61
C THR A 36 -13.29 32.65 12.27
N MET A 37 -12.62 32.89 13.41
CA MET A 37 -11.93 31.85 14.17
C MET A 37 -12.88 30.70 14.57
N ARG A 38 -14.07 31.01 15.06
CA ARG A 38 -15.07 29.99 15.42
C ARG A 38 -15.50 29.14 14.20
N ARG A 39 -15.71 29.77 13.05
CA ARG A 39 -16.03 29.03 11.83
C ARG A 39 -14.91 28.10 11.40
N VAL A 40 -13.65 28.52 11.60
CA VAL A 40 -12.46 27.66 11.34
C VAL A 40 -12.42 26.50 12.33
N GLU A 41 -12.74 26.72 13.62
CA GLU A 41 -12.86 25.65 14.63
C GLU A 41 -13.95 24.65 14.23
N ASP A 42 -15.04 25.10 13.63
CA ASP A 42 -16.13 24.25 13.10
C ASP A 42 -15.76 23.55 11.78
N GLY A 43 -14.51 23.73 11.28
CA GLY A 43 -13.98 23.04 10.11
C GLY A 43 -14.08 23.80 8.78
N ASP A 44 -14.60 25.02 8.75
CA ASP A 44 -14.70 25.84 7.54
C ASP A 44 -13.37 26.58 7.27
N LEU A 45 -12.45 25.92 6.55
CA LEU A 45 -11.14 26.48 6.19
C LEU A 45 -11.18 27.43 4.98
N HIS A 46 -12.33 27.66 4.37
CA HIS A 46 -12.46 28.56 3.22
C HIS A 46 -12.84 29.99 3.61
N VAL A 47 -13.11 30.23 4.88
CA VAL A 47 -13.44 31.58 5.38
C VAL A 47 -12.23 32.49 5.40
N ARG A 48 -12.47 33.81 5.31
CA ARG A 48 -11.48 34.86 5.48
C ARG A 48 -12.04 35.90 6.43
N SER A 49 -11.18 36.50 7.21
CA SER A 49 -11.57 37.50 8.22
C SER A 49 -12.07 38.81 7.61
N GLN A 50 -11.56 39.15 6.40
CA GLN A 50 -11.89 40.38 5.64
C GLN A 50 -11.78 41.69 6.49
N VAL A 51 -10.90 41.67 7.47
CA VAL A 51 -10.63 42.86 8.28
C VAL A 51 -9.59 43.71 7.58
N SER A 52 -10.02 44.71 6.83
CA SER A 52 -9.13 45.68 6.22
C SER A 52 -8.84 46.82 7.22
N SER A 53 -7.66 46.83 7.79
CA SER A 53 -7.16 47.87 8.69
C SER A 53 -5.68 48.12 8.42
N ARG A 54 -5.26 49.41 8.49
CA ARG A 54 -3.84 49.78 8.41
C ARG A 54 -3.12 49.67 9.75
N THR A 55 -3.73 49.08 10.75
CA THR A 55 -3.20 48.89 12.09
C THR A 55 -2.68 47.48 12.30
N GLU A 56 -2.14 47.19 13.49
CA GLU A 56 -1.71 45.86 13.92
C GLU A 56 -2.82 44.80 13.82
N LEU A 57 -4.08 45.23 13.96
CA LEU A 57 -5.23 44.34 13.75
C LEU A 57 -5.37 43.87 12.29
N GLY A 58 -5.02 44.72 11.32
CA GLY A 58 -4.97 44.32 9.91
C GLY A 58 -3.88 43.26 9.68
N GLN A 59 -2.66 43.50 10.20
CA GLN A 59 -1.55 42.55 10.09
C GLN A 59 -1.88 41.20 10.75
N LEU A 60 -2.56 41.22 11.91
CA LEU A 60 -3.03 40.00 12.59
C LEU A 60 -4.05 39.25 11.74
N SER A 61 -4.99 39.98 11.14
CA SER A 61 -5.98 39.42 10.23
C SER A 61 -5.35 38.74 9.00
N ASP A 62 -4.40 39.41 8.36
CA ASP A 62 -3.66 38.90 7.19
C ASP A 62 -2.86 37.66 7.56
N SER A 63 -2.20 37.65 8.72
CA SER A 63 -1.41 36.54 9.23
C SER A 63 -2.32 35.32 9.53
N PHE A 64 -3.50 35.58 10.11
CA PHE A 64 -4.51 34.55 10.37
C PHE A 64 -5.07 33.95 9.07
N ASP A 65 -5.43 34.80 8.10
CA ASP A 65 -5.93 34.35 6.80
C ASP A 65 -4.86 33.54 6.02
N HIS A 66 -3.59 33.92 6.14
CA HIS A 66 -2.47 33.16 5.57
C HIS A 66 -2.31 31.79 6.24
N MET A 67 -2.41 31.73 7.58
CA MET A 67 -2.32 30.48 8.33
C MET A 67 -3.46 29.51 7.95
N ILE A 68 -4.71 30.02 7.82
CA ILE A 68 -5.83 29.21 7.37
C ILE A 68 -5.59 28.66 5.96
N ALA A 69 -5.13 29.53 5.04
CA ALA A 69 -4.83 29.13 3.67
C ALA A 69 -3.77 28.01 3.63
N LYS A 70 -2.71 28.15 4.43
CA LYS A 70 -1.64 27.14 4.51
C LYS A 70 -2.14 25.83 5.14
N THR A 71 -3.00 25.92 6.15
CA THR A 71 -3.62 24.74 6.77
C THR A 71 -4.51 24.00 5.77
N ALA A 72 -5.34 24.71 5.00
CA ALA A 72 -6.16 24.11 3.96
C ALA A 72 -5.34 23.44 2.86
N GLU A 73 -4.25 24.09 2.41
CA GLU A 73 -3.31 23.54 1.43
C GLU A 73 -2.68 22.21 1.94
N LEU A 74 -2.15 22.22 3.18
CA LEU A 74 -1.55 21.04 3.79
C LEU A 74 -2.55 19.90 3.98
N MET A 75 -3.80 20.22 4.29
CA MET A 75 -4.86 19.22 4.45
C MET A 75 -5.22 18.57 3.11
N ASP A 76 -5.29 19.35 2.03
CA ASP A 76 -5.54 18.84 0.67
C ASP A 76 -4.36 18.00 0.16
N GLU A 77 -3.12 18.43 0.41
CA GLU A 77 -1.92 17.67 0.09
C GLU A 77 -1.88 16.32 0.82
N ARG A 78 -2.24 16.31 2.10
CA ARG A 78 -2.33 15.09 2.90
C ARG A 78 -3.37 14.13 2.35
N LEU A 79 -4.57 14.62 2.01
CA LEU A 79 -5.64 13.79 1.43
C LEU A 79 -5.20 13.17 0.10
N ARG A 80 -4.53 13.94 -0.77
CA ARG A 80 -3.99 13.44 -2.03
C ARG A 80 -2.91 12.39 -1.80
N SER A 81 -2.03 12.60 -0.83
CA SER A 81 -0.97 11.64 -0.49
C SER A 81 -1.56 10.32 0.04
N GLU A 82 -2.55 10.38 0.92
CA GLU A 82 -3.25 9.20 1.43
C GLU A 82 -4.00 8.45 0.31
N GLU A 83 -4.61 9.16 -0.63
CA GLU A 83 -5.27 8.54 -1.79
C GLU A 83 -4.27 7.85 -2.73
N GLN A 84 -3.11 8.49 -2.98
CA GLN A 84 -2.04 7.89 -3.77
C GLN A 84 -1.47 6.64 -3.08
N LYS A 85 -1.24 6.71 -1.77
CA LYS A 85 -0.79 5.57 -0.97
C LYS A 85 -1.77 4.40 -1.08
N ARG A 86 -3.05 4.66 -0.90
CA ARG A 86 -4.10 3.64 -1.03
C ARG A 86 -4.17 3.03 -2.43
N LYS A 87 -4.03 3.86 -3.49
CA LYS A 87 -3.97 3.38 -4.89
C LYS A 87 -2.73 2.52 -5.14
N SER A 88 -1.59 2.88 -4.54
CA SER A 88 -0.35 2.11 -4.65
C SER A 88 -0.47 0.77 -3.92
N GLU A 89 -1.02 0.77 -2.71
CA GLU A 89 -1.30 -0.46 -1.95
C GLU A 89 -2.27 -1.38 -2.70
N TRP A 90 -3.33 -0.83 -3.30
CA TRP A 90 -4.24 -1.59 -4.18
C TRP A 90 -3.53 -2.21 -5.37
N LYS A 91 -2.68 -1.45 -6.05
CA LYS A 91 -1.89 -1.97 -7.19
C LYS A 91 -0.91 -3.05 -6.75
N ALA A 92 -0.27 -2.89 -5.60
CA ALA A 92 0.63 -3.89 -5.03
C ALA A 92 -0.12 -5.19 -4.68
N LEU A 93 -1.30 -5.09 -4.03
CA LEU A 93 -2.18 -6.22 -3.76
C LEU A 93 -2.66 -6.91 -5.05
N GLN A 94 -3.03 -6.14 -6.05
CA GLN A 94 -3.47 -6.66 -7.35
C GLN A 94 -2.32 -7.33 -8.13
N ALA A 95 -1.10 -6.83 -7.98
CA ALA A 95 0.09 -7.43 -8.60
C ALA A 95 0.51 -8.76 -7.95
N GLN A 96 0.15 -9.00 -6.69
CA GLN A 96 0.40 -10.26 -6.01
C GLN A 96 -0.43 -11.43 -6.57
N ILE A 97 -1.57 -11.14 -7.23
CA ILE A 97 -2.34 -12.15 -7.96
C ILE A 97 -1.99 -11.96 -9.44
N GLN A 98 -1.22 -12.87 -10.01
CA GLN A 98 -0.95 -12.86 -11.46
C GLN A 98 -2.25 -13.11 -12.24
N PRO A 99 -2.85 -12.11 -12.92
CA PRO A 99 -4.16 -12.28 -13.58
C PRO A 99 -4.11 -13.39 -14.64
N HIS A 100 -3.00 -13.46 -15.35
CA HIS A 100 -2.79 -14.48 -16.39
C HIS A 100 -2.75 -15.92 -15.82
N PHE A 101 -2.17 -16.12 -14.63
CA PHE A 101 -2.21 -17.42 -13.96
C PHE A 101 -3.65 -17.80 -13.58
N LEU A 102 -4.43 -16.85 -13.07
CA LEU A 102 -5.81 -17.06 -12.68
C LEU A 102 -6.67 -17.44 -13.88
N TYR A 103 -6.62 -16.68 -14.98
CA TYR A 103 -7.36 -16.98 -16.19
C TYR A 103 -6.99 -18.35 -16.75
N ASN A 104 -5.71 -18.67 -16.87
CA ASN A 104 -5.27 -19.97 -17.36
C ASN A 104 -5.70 -21.13 -16.46
N THR A 105 -5.81 -20.92 -15.16
CA THR A 105 -6.30 -21.94 -14.21
C THR A 105 -7.79 -22.16 -14.38
N LEU A 106 -8.58 -21.10 -14.53
CA LEU A 106 -10.02 -21.18 -14.79
C LEU A 106 -10.31 -21.87 -16.13
N ASP A 107 -9.58 -21.52 -17.19
CA ASP A 107 -9.70 -22.18 -18.50
C ASP A 107 -9.40 -23.69 -18.38
N SER A 108 -8.37 -24.05 -17.61
CA SER A 108 -8.04 -25.46 -17.35
C SER A 108 -9.16 -26.21 -16.62
N ILE A 109 -9.79 -25.56 -15.62
CA ILE A 109 -10.95 -26.11 -14.89
C ILE A 109 -12.13 -26.34 -15.84
N ILE A 110 -12.43 -25.35 -16.68
CA ILE A 110 -13.51 -25.45 -17.69
C ILE A 110 -13.25 -26.63 -18.64
N TRP A 111 -12.02 -26.73 -19.16
CA TRP A 111 -11.64 -27.81 -20.07
C TRP A 111 -11.74 -29.19 -19.42
N MET A 112 -11.26 -29.35 -18.16
CA MET A 112 -11.39 -30.60 -17.40
C MET A 112 -12.85 -30.96 -17.12
N SER A 113 -13.70 -29.98 -16.85
CA SER A 113 -15.13 -30.18 -16.65
C SER A 113 -15.80 -30.70 -17.92
N HIS A 114 -15.50 -30.11 -19.09
CA HIS A 114 -16.01 -30.64 -20.37
C HIS A 114 -15.50 -32.04 -20.70
N ALA A 115 -14.29 -32.38 -20.25
CA ALA A 115 -13.72 -33.72 -20.40
C ALA A 115 -14.23 -34.74 -19.39
N GLY A 116 -15.16 -34.37 -18.48
CA GLY A 116 -15.72 -35.26 -17.46
C GLY A 116 -14.75 -35.61 -16.33
N ARG A 117 -13.62 -34.88 -16.18
CA ARG A 117 -12.56 -35.15 -15.19
C ARG A 117 -12.90 -34.50 -13.84
N ASN A 118 -14.06 -34.86 -13.27
CA ASN A 118 -14.63 -34.20 -12.11
C ASN A 118 -13.73 -34.21 -10.86
N ALA A 119 -12.98 -35.28 -10.61
CA ALA A 119 -12.05 -35.34 -9.47
C ALA A 119 -10.95 -34.30 -9.57
N GLU A 120 -10.41 -34.08 -10.76
CA GLU A 120 -9.35 -33.11 -11.01
C GLU A 120 -9.89 -31.67 -10.97
N VAL A 121 -11.15 -31.45 -11.40
CA VAL A 121 -11.84 -30.15 -11.24
C VAL A 121 -11.93 -29.77 -9.76
N VAL A 122 -12.35 -30.75 -8.89
CA VAL A 122 -12.44 -30.52 -7.45
C VAL A 122 -11.06 -30.23 -6.85
N GLU A 123 -10.04 -31.00 -7.22
CA GLU A 123 -8.67 -30.81 -6.72
C GLU A 123 -8.10 -29.45 -7.13
N MET A 124 -8.22 -29.09 -8.42
CA MET A 124 -7.72 -27.80 -8.93
C MET A 124 -8.46 -26.61 -8.32
N THR A 125 -9.78 -26.69 -8.18
CA THR A 125 -10.58 -25.62 -7.55
C THR A 125 -10.24 -25.47 -6.07
N SER A 126 -10.03 -26.56 -5.36
CA SER A 126 -9.61 -26.55 -3.95
C SER A 126 -8.22 -25.95 -3.78
N ALA A 127 -7.26 -26.32 -4.63
CA ALA A 127 -5.92 -25.73 -4.63
C ALA A 127 -5.94 -24.23 -4.94
N LEU A 128 -6.77 -23.79 -5.90
CA LEU A 128 -6.94 -22.38 -6.23
C LEU A 128 -7.56 -21.61 -5.07
N ALA A 129 -8.57 -22.13 -4.40
CA ALA A 129 -9.20 -21.50 -3.25
C ALA A 129 -8.22 -21.34 -2.07
N LEU A 130 -7.37 -22.34 -1.81
CA LEU A 130 -6.33 -22.27 -0.79
C LEU A 130 -5.26 -21.22 -1.14
N LEU A 131 -4.81 -21.20 -2.40
CA LEU A 131 -3.84 -20.24 -2.91
C LEU A 131 -4.35 -18.80 -2.74
N LEU A 132 -5.57 -18.50 -3.16
CA LEU A 132 -6.18 -17.19 -3.04
C LEU A 132 -6.37 -16.78 -1.57
N ARG A 133 -6.84 -17.68 -0.72
CA ARG A 133 -7.04 -17.40 0.71
C ARG A 133 -5.73 -17.06 1.41
N SER A 134 -4.64 -17.75 1.10
CA SER A 134 -3.32 -17.50 1.67
C SER A 134 -2.69 -16.20 1.14
N SER A 135 -3.02 -15.79 -0.09
CA SER A 135 -2.57 -14.52 -0.68
C SER A 135 -3.26 -13.29 -0.08
N ILE A 136 -4.54 -13.40 0.32
CA ILE A 136 -5.36 -12.30 0.86
C ILE A 136 -5.12 -12.07 2.37
N GLY A 137 -4.33 -12.84 3.03
CA GLY A 137 -3.88 -12.84 4.43
C GLY A 137 -4.35 -11.75 5.41
N ASP A 138 -4.02 -11.95 6.67
CA ASP A 138 -4.44 -11.19 7.87
C ASP A 138 -3.63 -9.89 8.16
N GLY A 139 -2.97 -9.31 7.16
CA GLY A 139 -2.19 -8.06 7.34
C GLY A 139 -0.83 -8.23 8.01
N SER A 140 -0.42 -9.46 8.38
CA SER A 140 0.93 -9.71 8.91
C SER A 140 1.95 -9.82 7.76
N ASP A 141 3.16 -9.29 7.94
CA ASP A 141 4.25 -9.36 6.96
C ASP A 141 5.01 -10.69 7.00
N THR A 142 4.76 -11.55 8.01
CA THR A 142 5.44 -12.82 8.21
C THR A 142 4.47 -13.99 8.23
N ASN A 143 4.97 -15.16 7.86
CA ASN A 143 4.27 -16.44 7.87
C ASN A 143 5.15 -17.52 8.50
N THR A 144 4.53 -18.62 8.99
CA THR A 144 5.30 -19.82 9.32
C THR A 144 5.72 -20.54 8.03
N LEU A 145 6.87 -21.24 8.07
CA LEU A 145 7.35 -22.05 6.96
C LEU A 145 6.29 -23.07 6.51
N LYS A 146 5.56 -23.67 7.44
CA LYS A 146 4.43 -24.56 7.16
C LYS A 146 3.38 -23.91 6.25
N LYS A 147 3.00 -22.67 6.51
CA LYS A 147 2.03 -21.91 5.69
C LYS A 147 2.61 -21.59 4.31
N GLU A 148 3.87 -21.19 4.23
CA GLU A 148 4.57 -20.93 2.97
C GLU A 148 4.66 -22.19 2.10
N ILE A 149 5.00 -23.34 2.68
CA ILE A 149 5.04 -24.63 1.97
C ILE A 149 3.63 -25.06 1.53
N ALA A 150 2.60 -24.85 2.35
CA ALA A 150 1.21 -25.15 1.97
C ALA A 150 0.76 -24.28 0.78
N HIS A 151 1.14 -22.98 0.79
CA HIS A 151 0.88 -22.05 -0.31
C HIS A 151 1.55 -22.49 -1.60
N VAL A 152 2.86 -22.78 -1.56
CA VAL A 152 3.64 -23.25 -2.71
C VAL A 152 3.14 -24.61 -3.21
N ARG A 153 2.74 -25.52 -2.33
CA ARG A 153 2.15 -26.80 -2.69
C ARG A 153 0.86 -26.62 -3.51
N SER A 154 0.00 -25.70 -3.10
CA SER A 154 -1.23 -25.39 -3.84
C SER A 154 -0.91 -24.86 -5.24
N TYR A 155 0.07 -23.96 -5.38
CA TYR A 155 0.54 -23.47 -6.66
C TYR A 155 1.12 -24.61 -7.54
N LEU A 156 2.00 -25.45 -6.98
CA LEU A 156 2.60 -26.60 -7.68
C LEU A 156 1.56 -27.62 -8.13
N THR A 157 0.51 -27.88 -7.33
CA THR A 157 -0.59 -28.76 -7.69
C THR A 157 -1.32 -28.26 -8.94
N ILE A 158 -1.64 -26.96 -8.99
CA ILE A 158 -2.26 -26.33 -10.16
C ILE A 158 -1.35 -26.45 -11.39
N GLN A 159 -0.05 -26.11 -11.23
CA GLN A 159 0.90 -26.18 -12.34
C GLN A 159 1.13 -27.62 -12.82
N LYS A 160 1.19 -28.60 -11.93
CA LYS A 160 1.29 -30.01 -12.28
C LYS A 160 0.11 -30.49 -13.14
N MET A 161 -1.12 -30.08 -12.79
CA MET A 161 -2.31 -30.40 -13.60
C MET A 161 -2.28 -29.75 -14.98
N ARG A 162 -1.72 -28.50 -15.09
CA ARG A 162 -1.58 -27.78 -16.37
C ARG A 162 -0.51 -28.38 -17.27
N TYR A 163 0.66 -28.72 -16.69
CA TYR A 163 1.80 -29.26 -17.45
C TYR A 163 1.81 -30.78 -17.52
N ASN A 164 0.90 -31.44 -16.80
CA ASN A 164 0.70 -32.89 -16.75
C ASN A 164 2.02 -33.64 -16.53
N GLU A 165 2.36 -34.60 -17.38
CA GLU A 165 3.58 -35.40 -17.28
C GLU A 165 4.89 -34.59 -17.41
N LYS A 166 4.85 -33.35 -17.86
CA LYS A 166 6.02 -32.50 -18.05
C LYS A 166 6.59 -31.97 -16.72
N LEU A 167 5.74 -31.77 -15.69
CA LEU A 167 6.14 -31.23 -14.39
C LEU A 167 5.97 -32.26 -13.28
N ARG A 168 7.04 -32.55 -12.57
CA ARG A 168 7.02 -33.24 -11.27
C ARG A 168 7.58 -32.33 -10.21
N TYR A 169 7.17 -32.50 -8.96
CA TYR A 169 7.75 -31.79 -7.85
C TYR A 169 7.90 -32.67 -6.63
N GLU A 170 8.91 -32.32 -5.81
CA GLU A 170 9.22 -32.99 -4.56
C GLU A 170 9.43 -31.91 -3.48
N ILE A 171 8.93 -32.17 -2.28
CA ILE A 171 9.10 -31.26 -1.13
C ILE A 171 9.63 -32.10 0.01
N ASP A 172 10.89 -31.83 0.36
CA ASP A 172 11.60 -32.42 1.48
C ASP A 172 11.68 -31.37 2.60
N LEU A 173 10.86 -31.56 3.63
CA LEU A 173 10.69 -30.61 4.74
C LEU A 173 11.08 -31.28 6.05
N ASP A 174 12.10 -30.74 6.73
CA ASP A 174 12.39 -31.12 8.10
C ASP A 174 11.24 -30.65 9.02
N PRO A 175 10.51 -31.58 9.70
CA PRO A 175 9.39 -31.23 10.56
C PRO A 175 9.72 -30.24 11.68
N GLN A 176 10.98 -30.19 12.14
CA GLN A 176 11.41 -29.29 13.19
C GLN A 176 11.45 -27.82 12.73
N THR A 177 11.43 -27.56 11.43
CA THR A 177 11.49 -26.23 10.85
C THR A 177 10.12 -25.61 10.53
N GLU A 178 9.01 -26.34 10.68
CA GLU A 178 7.66 -25.93 10.27
C GLU A 178 7.21 -24.61 10.89
N ASP A 179 7.59 -24.34 12.14
CA ASP A 179 7.17 -23.15 12.89
C ASP A 179 8.11 -21.93 12.71
N CYS A 180 9.17 -22.06 11.93
CA CYS A 180 10.07 -20.94 11.62
C CYS A 180 9.31 -19.82 10.90
N LEU A 181 9.53 -18.57 11.34
CA LEU A 181 8.91 -17.38 10.74
C LEU A 181 9.74 -16.90 9.54
N LEU A 182 9.06 -16.64 8.44
CA LEU A 182 9.61 -16.14 7.18
C LEU A 182 8.81 -14.93 6.69
N PRO A 183 9.38 -14.05 5.86
CA PRO A 183 8.61 -13.09 5.09
C PRO A 183 7.57 -13.81 4.22
N LYS A 184 6.36 -13.24 4.11
CA LYS A 184 5.31 -13.81 3.27
C LYS A 184 5.71 -13.89 1.80
N LEU A 185 5.27 -14.95 1.14
CA LEU A 185 5.42 -15.16 -0.32
C LEU A 185 6.87 -15.16 -0.80
N ILE A 186 7.83 -15.52 0.07
CA ILE A 186 9.25 -15.56 -0.31
C ILE A 186 9.57 -16.78 -1.19
N LEU A 187 8.87 -17.91 -0.99
CA LEU A 187 9.11 -19.13 -1.74
C LEU A 187 8.44 -19.13 -3.12
N GLN A 188 7.30 -18.50 -3.25
CA GLN A 188 6.52 -18.51 -4.49
C GLN A 188 7.31 -17.97 -5.69
N PRO A 189 7.98 -16.80 -5.64
CA PRO A 189 8.75 -16.29 -6.78
C PRO A 189 9.88 -17.23 -7.22
N LEU A 190 10.50 -17.92 -6.27
CA LEU A 190 11.57 -18.89 -6.59
C LEU A 190 11.02 -20.10 -7.35
N VAL A 191 9.88 -20.62 -6.90
CA VAL A 191 9.21 -21.76 -7.55
C VAL A 191 8.62 -21.34 -8.90
N GLU A 192 8.07 -20.14 -9.02
CA GLU A 192 7.62 -19.59 -10.30
C GLU A 192 8.76 -19.49 -11.30
N ASN A 193 9.90 -18.97 -10.90
CA ASN A 193 11.08 -18.87 -11.75
C ASN A 193 11.56 -20.26 -12.20
N ALA A 194 11.61 -21.24 -11.30
CA ALA A 194 11.97 -22.62 -11.64
C ALA A 194 11.02 -23.21 -12.70
N ILE A 195 9.71 -22.96 -12.59
CA ILE A 195 8.74 -23.48 -13.57
C ILE A 195 8.79 -22.70 -14.88
N VAL A 196 8.66 -21.34 -14.83
CA VAL A 196 8.50 -20.50 -16.02
C VAL A 196 9.79 -20.45 -16.84
N HIS A 197 10.93 -20.32 -16.19
CA HIS A 197 12.22 -20.16 -16.85
C HIS A 197 13.01 -21.47 -16.93
N GLY A 198 12.86 -22.38 -15.95
CA GLY A 198 13.51 -23.67 -15.96
C GLY A 198 12.75 -24.72 -16.78
N ILE A 199 11.55 -25.09 -16.34
CA ILE A 199 10.83 -26.27 -16.86
C ILE A 199 10.02 -25.96 -18.13
N GLN A 200 9.33 -24.82 -18.20
CA GLN A 200 8.44 -24.49 -19.33
C GLN A 200 9.16 -24.50 -20.68
N PRO A 201 10.38 -23.94 -20.83
CA PRO A 201 11.10 -23.93 -22.10
C PRO A 201 11.66 -25.32 -22.48
N CYS A 202 11.83 -26.25 -21.51
CA CYS A 202 12.37 -27.57 -21.78
C CYS A 202 11.47 -28.42 -22.67
N LYS A 203 12.07 -29.19 -23.57
CA LYS A 203 11.34 -30.16 -24.41
C LYS A 203 10.96 -31.43 -23.63
N GLY A 204 11.63 -31.73 -22.54
CA GLY A 204 11.47 -32.95 -21.72
C GLY A 204 10.66 -32.73 -20.45
N LYS A 205 10.62 -33.78 -19.62
CA LYS A 205 10.05 -33.72 -18.25
C LYS A 205 11.06 -33.02 -17.34
N GLY A 206 10.54 -32.20 -16.41
CA GLY A 206 11.35 -31.54 -15.41
C GLY A 206 10.84 -31.79 -14.00
N VAL A 207 11.72 -31.65 -13.04
CA VAL A 207 11.44 -31.81 -11.61
C VAL A 207 11.82 -30.51 -10.89
N VAL A 208 10.93 -30.03 -10.03
CA VAL A 208 11.21 -28.96 -9.07
C VAL A 208 11.32 -29.59 -7.69
N THR A 209 12.46 -29.43 -7.02
CA THR A 209 12.70 -29.95 -5.68
C THR A 209 12.85 -28.79 -4.70
N ILE A 210 12.03 -28.81 -3.64
CA ILE A 210 12.13 -27.84 -2.53
C ILE A 210 12.70 -28.60 -1.33
N GLY A 211 13.89 -28.23 -0.90
CA GLY A 211 14.54 -28.80 0.29
C GLY A 211 14.60 -27.79 1.42
N VAL A 212 14.20 -28.20 2.62
CA VAL A 212 14.29 -27.38 3.84
C VAL A 212 15.00 -28.18 4.91
N ASN A 213 16.12 -27.65 5.38
CA ASN A 213 16.95 -28.32 6.38
C ASN A 213 17.39 -27.32 7.46
N GLU A 214 17.44 -27.81 8.71
CA GLU A 214 18.08 -27.07 9.79
C GLU A 214 19.59 -27.07 9.65
N CYS A 215 20.23 -25.91 9.79
CA CYS A 215 21.67 -25.75 9.76
C CYS A 215 22.13 -24.93 10.98
N GLY A 216 22.26 -25.59 12.13
CA GLY A 216 22.60 -24.94 13.39
C GLY A 216 21.49 -23.98 13.84
N ASN A 217 21.78 -22.69 13.96
CA ASN A 217 20.79 -21.66 14.35
C ASN A 217 20.10 -20.99 13.12
N ARG A 218 20.12 -21.65 11.97
CA ARG A 218 19.55 -21.14 10.71
C ARG A 218 18.80 -22.24 9.99
N VAL A 219 17.79 -21.85 9.20
CA VAL A 219 17.08 -22.73 8.28
C VAL A 219 17.60 -22.45 6.88
N ARG A 220 18.02 -23.51 6.18
CA ARG A 220 18.39 -23.44 4.77
C ARG A 220 17.22 -23.91 3.93
N ILE A 221 16.75 -23.04 3.03
CA ILE A 221 15.73 -23.38 2.05
C ILE A 221 16.40 -23.39 0.68
N SER A 222 16.15 -24.44 -0.12
CA SER A 222 16.64 -24.57 -1.47
C SER A 222 15.53 -24.91 -2.43
N VAL A 223 15.48 -24.23 -3.56
CA VAL A 223 14.61 -24.56 -4.70
C VAL A 223 15.52 -24.91 -5.86
N ARG A 224 15.38 -26.15 -6.37
CA ARG A 224 16.16 -26.66 -7.50
C ARG A 224 15.23 -27.11 -8.60
N ASP A 225 15.62 -26.86 -9.84
CA ASP A 225 14.95 -27.39 -11.02
C ASP A 225 15.92 -28.16 -11.92
N THR A 226 15.37 -29.04 -12.73
CA THR A 226 16.12 -29.80 -13.75
C THR A 226 15.91 -29.20 -15.13
N GLY A 227 15.67 -27.90 -15.19
CA GLY A 227 15.39 -27.16 -16.42
C GLY A 227 16.63 -26.83 -17.26
N ASN A 228 16.50 -25.81 -18.11
CA ASN A 228 17.58 -25.39 -19.00
C ASN A 228 18.76 -24.71 -18.28
N GLY A 229 18.64 -24.46 -16.96
CA GLY A 229 19.63 -23.69 -16.19
C GLY A 229 19.60 -22.19 -16.53
N ILE A 230 20.50 -21.45 -15.87
CA ILE A 230 20.67 -20.00 -16.07
C ILE A 230 21.89 -19.80 -16.97
N ASP A 231 21.77 -18.88 -17.94
CA ASP A 231 22.91 -18.50 -18.81
C ASP A 231 24.08 -18.01 -17.93
N PRO A 232 25.28 -18.58 -18.06
CA PRO A 232 26.47 -18.16 -17.31
C PRO A 232 26.76 -16.65 -17.41
N ALA A 233 26.43 -16.01 -18.54
CA ALA A 233 26.56 -14.57 -18.72
C ALA A 233 25.62 -13.78 -17.82
N VAL A 234 24.44 -14.32 -17.50
CA VAL A 234 23.49 -13.71 -16.55
C VAL A 234 23.99 -13.86 -15.12
N VAL A 235 24.53 -15.03 -14.77
CA VAL A 235 25.11 -15.27 -13.43
C VAL A 235 26.28 -14.30 -13.19
N ALA A 236 27.21 -14.18 -14.12
CA ALA A 236 28.36 -13.27 -14.00
C ALA A 236 27.93 -11.79 -13.83
N ARG A 237 26.85 -11.36 -14.51
CA ARG A 237 26.31 -10.00 -14.38
C ARG A 237 25.60 -9.76 -13.04
N VAL A 238 24.97 -10.77 -12.47
CA VAL A 238 24.38 -10.72 -11.12
C VAL A 238 25.48 -10.61 -10.06
N GLU A 239 26.55 -11.42 -10.18
CA GLU A 239 27.70 -11.39 -9.28
C GLU A 239 28.47 -10.06 -9.36
N ALA A 240 28.46 -9.38 -10.52
CA ALA A 240 29.09 -8.08 -10.72
C ALA A 240 28.21 -6.89 -10.30
N ASP A 241 26.99 -7.11 -9.80
CA ASP A 241 25.98 -6.08 -9.44
C ASP A 241 25.60 -5.12 -10.59
N GLU A 242 25.74 -5.59 -11.86
CA GLU A 242 25.53 -4.79 -13.06
C GLU A 242 24.10 -4.93 -13.66
N MET A 243 23.14 -5.47 -12.92
CA MET A 243 21.79 -5.70 -13.45
C MET A 243 20.86 -4.50 -13.26
N PRO A 244 20.27 -3.95 -14.33
CA PRO A 244 19.21 -2.93 -14.18
C PRO A 244 17.99 -3.55 -13.53
N GLY A 245 17.40 -2.84 -12.56
CA GLY A 245 16.38 -3.22 -11.56
C GLY A 245 15.06 -3.87 -12.01
N ASN A 246 15.00 -4.53 -13.16
CA ASN A 246 13.78 -5.15 -13.69
C ASN A 246 13.78 -6.70 -13.65
N LYS A 247 14.80 -7.34 -13.05
CA LYS A 247 14.86 -8.80 -12.87
C LYS A 247 15.02 -9.16 -11.39
N ILE A 248 14.05 -8.75 -10.60
CA ILE A 248 13.96 -8.89 -9.13
C ILE A 248 14.09 -10.36 -8.66
N GLY A 249 13.79 -11.34 -9.49
CA GLY A 249 13.85 -12.76 -9.10
C GLY A 249 15.23 -13.38 -8.91
N LEU A 250 16.32 -12.70 -9.29
CA LEU A 250 17.69 -13.17 -9.12
C LEU A 250 18.48 -12.40 -8.05
N LEU A 251 17.92 -11.32 -7.52
CA LEU A 251 18.57 -10.42 -6.55
C LEU A 251 17.97 -10.48 -5.13
N ASN A 252 16.92 -11.31 -4.89
CA ASN A 252 16.32 -11.49 -3.56
C ASN A 252 16.77 -12.80 -2.91
#